data_f3347dd70dc0c5cc133663aedd8f1473
#
_entry.id   f3347dd70dc0c5cc133663aedd8f1473
#
_cell.length_a   1.000
_cell.length_b   1.000
_cell.length_c   1.000
_cell.angle_alpha   90.00
_cell.angle_beta   90.00
_cell.angle_gamma   90.00
#
_symmetry.space_group_name_H-M   'P 1'
#
loop_
_entity.id
_entity.type
_entity.pdbx_description
1 polymer ?
#
loop_
_entity_poly.entity_id
_entity_poly.type
_entity_poly.pdbx_seq_one_letter_code
_entity_poly.pdbx_strand_id
1 'polypeptide(L)'
;MENILIALRSPGPEFIQLGPFSLRWYGLLIAISVLIGLKLSGELANKKGLKKNLINDLLPILILASVIGARVYYVAFEWRNYTCKNFWGSINFLNLNIPIPSAIEIWGGGIAIHGALIMGTLSVIFFCRWRKESFWNVIDVLVPSVALGQAIGSWRNFFNNEAFGLPTNLPW
;
A
#
# COMPACT_ATOMS: atom_id res chain seq x y z
N MET A 1 13.43 -25.12 -23.51
CA MET A 1 12.58 -24.53 -22.45
C MET A 1 13.40 -23.87 -21.34
N GLU A 2 14.57 -24.37 -20.98
CA GLU A 2 15.43 -23.78 -19.95
C GLU A 2 15.84 -22.31 -20.23
N ASN A 3 16.07 -21.96 -21.49
CA ASN A 3 16.51 -20.61 -21.87
C ASN A 3 15.44 -19.52 -21.68
N ILE A 4 14.14 -19.87 -21.69
CA ILE A 4 13.04 -18.91 -21.44
C ILE A 4 12.90 -18.64 -19.95
N LEU A 5 13.11 -19.64 -19.11
CA LEU A 5 13.09 -19.49 -17.64
C LEU A 5 14.23 -18.62 -17.12
N ILE A 6 15.39 -18.64 -17.79
CA ILE A 6 16.54 -17.77 -17.46
C ILE A 6 16.23 -16.29 -17.77
N ALA A 7 15.48 -16.02 -18.85
CA ALA A 7 15.10 -14.66 -19.23
C ALA A 7 14.08 -14.00 -18.26
N LEU A 8 13.36 -14.79 -17.48
CA LEU A 8 12.36 -14.33 -16.49
C LEU A 8 12.88 -14.35 -15.05
N ARG A 9 14.18 -14.48 -14.85
CA ARG A 9 14.77 -14.46 -13.51
C ARG A 9 14.68 -13.06 -12.92
N SER A 10 14.12 -12.97 -11.70
CA SER A 10 14.05 -11.71 -10.98
C SER A 10 15.44 -11.13 -10.71
N PRO A 11 15.64 -9.82 -10.88
CA PRO A 11 16.89 -9.15 -10.51
C PRO A 11 17.08 -9.04 -8.99
N GLY A 12 16.11 -9.44 -8.18
CA GLY A 12 16.13 -9.33 -6.74
C GLY A 12 15.28 -8.20 -6.18
N PRO A 13 15.08 -8.16 -4.86
CA PRO A 13 14.16 -7.22 -4.21
C PRO A 13 14.68 -5.78 -4.13
N GLU A 14 15.99 -5.58 -4.29
CA GLU A 14 16.66 -4.28 -4.15
C GLU A 14 16.88 -3.64 -5.52
N PHE A 15 16.45 -2.37 -5.65
CA PHE A 15 16.64 -1.59 -6.88
C PHE A 15 18.01 -0.92 -6.92
N ILE A 16 18.35 -0.19 -5.85
CA ILE A 16 19.65 0.51 -5.70
C ILE A 16 20.04 0.49 -4.22
N GLN A 17 21.31 0.20 -3.95
CA GLN A 17 21.95 0.36 -2.65
C GLN A 17 22.82 1.62 -2.66
N LEU A 18 22.49 2.59 -1.81
CA LEU A 18 23.26 3.82 -1.60
C LEU A 18 23.78 3.82 -0.14
N GLY A 19 24.89 3.12 0.09
CA GLY A 19 25.44 2.98 1.43
C GLY A 19 24.49 2.27 2.40
N PRO A 20 24.09 2.90 3.52
CA PRO A 20 23.17 2.30 4.49
C PRO A 20 21.70 2.30 4.02
N PHE A 21 21.38 2.98 2.92
CA PHE A 21 20.03 3.08 2.37
C PHE A 21 19.83 2.14 1.20
N SER A 22 18.93 1.17 1.32
CA SER A 22 18.49 0.32 0.22
C SER A 22 17.12 0.76 -0.29
N LEU A 23 17.05 1.18 -1.55
CA LEU A 23 15.79 1.44 -2.23
C LEU A 23 15.28 0.12 -2.82
N ARG A 24 14.12 -0.33 -2.34
CA ARG A 24 13.51 -1.57 -2.80
C ARG A 24 12.52 -1.31 -3.94
N TRP A 25 12.42 -2.23 -4.89
CA TRP A 25 11.44 -2.19 -5.97
C TRP A 25 10.01 -1.96 -5.47
N TYR A 26 9.67 -2.54 -4.31
CA TYR A 26 8.37 -2.39 -3.70
C TYR A 26 7.97 -0.94 -3.43
N GLY A 27 8.84 -0.16 -2.82
CA GLY A 27 8.59 1.26 -2.53
C GLY A 27 8.44 2.09 -3.80
N LEU A 28 9.28 1.82 -4.81
CA LEU A 28 9.22 2.49 -6.10
C LEU A 28 7.91 2.20 -6.83
N LEU A 29 7.49 0.93 -6.90
CA LEU A 29 6.24 0.52 -7.55
C LEU A 29 5.01 1.13 -6.87
N ILE A 30 4.99 1.21 -5.53
CA ILE A 30 3.92 1.88 -4.81
C ILE A 30 3.88 3.36 -5.16
N ALA A 31 5.02 4.06 -5.12
CA ALA A 31 5.09 5.48 -5.43
C ALA A 31 4.59 5.77 -6.86
N ILE A 32 5.04 4.98 -7.84
CA ILE A 32 4.59 5.08 -9.23
C ILE A 32 3.07 4.82 -9.33
N SER A 33 2.56 3.78 -8.66
CA SER A 33 1.14 3.44 -8.66
C SER A 33 0.28 4.58 -8.11
N VAL A 34 0.73 5.21 -7.02
CA VAL A 34 0.01 6.34 -6.41
C VAL A 34 -0.01 7.54 -7.35
N LEU A 35 1.13 7.88 -7.97
CA LEU A 35 1.21 9.00 -8.90
C LEU A 35 0.34 8.80 -10.15
N ILE A 36 0.40 7.61 -10.76
CA ILE A 36 -0.44 7.28 -11.92
C ILE A 36 -1.92 7.26 -11.50
N GLY A 37 -2.24 6.65 -10.36
CA GLY A 37 -3.59 6.60 -9.81
C GLY A 37 -4.15 7.99 -9.54
N LEU A 38 -3.35 8.90 -8.96
CA LEU A 38 -3.75 10.29 -8.73
C LEU A 38 -4.08 11.00 -10.04
N LYS A 39 -3.23 10.87 -11.04
CA LYS A 39 -3.46 11.47 -12.36
C LYS A 39 -4.74 10.93 -13.01
N LEU A 40 -4.89 9.60 -13.05
CA LEU A 40 -6.05 8.94 -13.66
C LEU A 40 -7.35 9.32 -12.95
N SER A 41 -7.39 9.24 -11.61
CA SER A 41 -8.58 9.63 -10.85
C SER A 41 -8.88 11.12 -11.00
N GLY A 42 -7.87 11.99 -11.08
CA GLY A 42 -8.05 13.41 -11.32
C GLY A 42 -8.67 13.71 -12.69
N GLU A 43 -8.22 13.04 -13.75
CA GLU A 43 -8.79 13.17 -15.10
C GLU A 43 -10.24 12.67 -15.16
N LEU A 44 -10.51 11.51 -14.52
CA LEU A 44 -11.87 10.96 -14.45
C LEU A 44 -12.81 11.85 -13.61
N ALA A 45 -12.31 12.42 -12.51
CA ALA A 45 -13.08 13.36 -11.69
C ALA A 45 -13.47 14.62 -12.48
N ASN A 46 -12.55 15.18 -13.25
CA ASN A 46 -12.82 16.31 -14.12
C ASN A 46 -13.89 15.97 -15.18
N LYS A 47 -13.80 14.79 -15.81
CA LYS A 47 -14.80 14.32 -16.79
C LYS A 47 -16.19 14.12 -16.18
N LYS A 48 -16.26 13.70 -14.91
CA LYS A 48 -17.53 13.54 -14.17
C LYS A 48 -18.06 14.84 -13.55
N GLY A 49 -17.36 15.95 -13.70
CA GLY A 49 -17.77 17.25 -13.16
C GLY A 49 -17.68 17.34 -11.63
N LEU A 50 -16.82 16.53 -10.99
CA LEU A 50 -16.55 16.63 -9.56
C LEU A 50 -15.78 17.91 -9.24
N LYS A 51 -15.87 18.38 -7.99
CA LYS A 51 -15.18 19.61 -7.55
C LYS A 51 -13.68 19.55 -7.86
N LYS A 52 -13.16 20.69 -8.29
CA LYS A 52 -11.71 20.84 -8.55
C LYS A 52 -10.89 20.48 -7.32
N ASN A 53 -9.80 19.80 -7.54
CA ASN A 53 -8.85 19.33 -6.51
C ASN A 53 -9.42 18.28 -5.52
N LEU A 54 -10.64 17.77 -5.73
CA LEU A 54 -11.27 16.82 -4.81
C LEU A 54 -10.37 15.59 -4.54
N ILE A 55 -9.78 15.02 -5.58
CA ILE A 55 -8.92 13.83 -5.48
C ILE A 55 -7.60 14.18 -4.80
N ASN A 56 -7.02 15.35 -5.08
CA ASN A 56 -5.80 15.81 -4.43
C ASN A 56 -5.97 16.00 -2.91
N ASP A 57 -7.15 16.52 -2.49
CA ASP A 57 -7.48 16.69 -1.08
C ASP A 57 -7.79 15.35 -0.39
N LEU A 58 -8.41 14.42 -1.12
CA LEU A 58 -8.75 13.11 -0.61
C LEU A 58 -7.53 12.20 -0.42
N LEU A 59 -6.55 12.24 -1.32
CA LEU A 59 -5.43 11.31 -1.36
C LEU A 59 -4.65 11.22 -0.04
N PRO A 60 -4.21 12.33 0.59
CA PRO A 60 -3.47 12.25 1.86
C PRO A 60 -4.32 11.64 2.98
N ILE A 61 -5.61 11.98 3.03
CA ILE A 61 -6.56 11.42 4.02
C ILE A 61 -6.71 9.92 3.80
N LEU A 62 -6.87 9.50 2.55
CA LEU A 62 -7.02 8.10 2.18
C LEU A 62 -5.78 7.28 2.55
N ILE A 63 -4.57 7.78 2.24
CA ILE A 63 -3.31 7.11 2.57
C ILE A 63 -3.17 6.96 4.09
N LEU A 64 -3.32 8.05 4.84
CA LEU A 64 -3.18 8.03 6.30
C LEU A 64 -4.21 7.10 6.96
N ALA A 65 -5.48 7.20 6.58
CA ALA A 65 -6.54 6.34 7.10
C ALA A 65 -6.27 4.86 6.77
N SER A 66 -5.84 4.55 5.56
CA SER A 66 -5.53 3.18 5.14
C SER A 66 -4.35 2.59 5.92
N VAL A 67 -3.28 3.35 6.13
CA VAL A 67 -2.10 2.90 6.90
C VAL A 67 -2.48 2.66 8.36
N ILE A 68 -3.19 3.61 8.99
CA ILE A 68 -3.67 3.46 10.36
C ILE A 68 -4.61 2.25 10.48
N GLY A 69 -5.56 2.12 9.55
CA GLY A 69 -6.50 1.00 9.55
C GLY A 69 -5.81 -0.35 9.37
N ALA A 70 -4.83 -0.43 8.45
CA ALA A 70 -4.05 -1.63 8.24
C ALA A 70 -3.31 -2.07 9.51
N ARG A 71 -2.77 -1.11 10.26
CA ARG A 71 -2.04 -1.39 11.50
C ARG A 71 -2.98 -1.77 12.64
N VAL A 72 -4.03 -0.99 12.85
CA VAL A 72 -5.04 -1.27 13.89
C VAL A 72 -5.64 -2.66 13.71
N TYR A 73 -6.01 -3.01 12.49
CA TYR A 73 -6.56 -4.33 12.18
C TYR A 73 -5.55 -5.45 12.50
N TYR A 74 -4.31 -5.29 12.06
CA TYR A 74 -3.26 -6.28 12.33
C TYR A 74 -3.03 -6.46 13.84
N VAL A 75 -2.86 -5.37 14.58
CA VAL A 75 -2.66 -5.40 16.03
C VAL A 75 -3.85 -6.03 16.76
N ALA A 76 -5.08 -5.76 16.31
CA ALA A 76 -6.28 -6.33 16.92
C ALA A 76 -6.34 -7.85 16.75
N PHE A 77 -5.95 -8.39 15.59
CA PHE A 77 -5.93 -9.83 15.34
C PHE A 77 -4.73 -10.54 15.97
N GLU A 78 -3.59 -9.86 16.06
CA GLU A 78 -2.35 -10.37 16.66
C GLU A 78 -2.16 -9.86 18.10
N TRP A 79 -3.24 -9.52 18.80
CA TRP A 79 -3.23 -8.87 20.13
C TRP A 79 -2.33 -9.58 21.16
N ARG A 80 -2.32 -10.91 21.12
CA ARG A 80 -1.47 -11.72 22.01
C ARG A 80 0.02 -11.41 21.90
N ASN A 81 0.50 -11.05 20.72
CA ASN A 81 1.90 -10.73 20.47
C ASN A 81 2.30 -9.37 21.08
N TYR A 82 1.32 -8.49 21.30
CA TYR A 82 1.54 -7.12 21.78
C TYR A 82 1.29 -6.94 23.29
N THR A 83 0.61 -7.88 23.96
CA THR A 83 0.21 -7.70 25.37
C THR A 83 1.11 -8.37 26.40
N CYS A 84 1.80 -9.45 26.07
CA CYS A 84 2.43 -10.28 27.11
C CYS A 84 3.97 -10.19 27.21
N LYS A 85 4.70 -9.95 26.09
CA LYS A 85 6.17 -9.95 26.10
C LYS A 85 6.83 -8.86 25.27
N ASN A 86 6.12 -8.28 24.30
CA ASN A 86 6.68 -7.38 23.29
C ASN A 86 5.91 -6.04 23.20
N PHE A 87 5.44 -5.56 24.34
CA PHE A 87 4.69 -4.29 24.37
C PHE A 87 5.57 -3.10 23.94
N TRP A 88 6.85 -3.14 24.29
CA TRP A 88 7.79 -2.07 24.00
C TRP A 88 8.77 -2.50 22.90
N GLY A 89 8.73 -1.80 21.78
CA GLY A 89 9.79 -1.76 20.77
C GLY A 89 10.73 -0.57 21.02
N SER A 90 11.72 -0.37 20.18
CA SER A 90 12.60 0.78 20.23
C SER A 90 12.89 1.36 18.85
N ILE A 91 12.92 2.69 18.77
CA ILE A 91 13.45 3.40 17.61
C ILE A 91 14.85 3.88 17.96
N ASN A 92 15.86 3.50 17.16
CA ASN A 92 17.19 4.05 17.22
C ASN A 92 17.25 5.31 16.32
N PHE A 93 17.21 6.47 16.92
CA PHE A 93 17.37 7.73 16.20
C PHE A 93 18.53 8.52 16.80
N LEU A 94 19.54 8.85 15.99
CA LEU A 94 20.74 9.61 16.42
C LEU A 94 21.41 9.06 17.69
N ASN A 95 21.59 7.72 17.80
CA ASN A 95 22.13 7.04 18.97
C ASN A 95 21.26 7.10 20.25
N LEU A 96 20.02 7.57 20.16
CA LEU A 96 19.03 7.50 21.23
C LEU A 96 18.08 6.33 20.98
N ASN A 97 17.99 5.42 21.97
CA ASN A 97 16.98 4.37 22.03
C ASN A 97 15.70 4.94 22.65
N ILE A 98 14.70 5.22 21.82
CA ILE A 98 13.41 5.71 22.27
C ILE A 98 12.47 4.52 22.37
N PRO A 99 11.99 4.17 23.59
CA PRO A 99 11.00 3.11 23.73
C PRO A 99 9.65 3.58 23.17
N ILE A 100 9.07 2.79 22.27
CA ILE A 100 7.75 3.03 21.71
C ILE A 100 6.90 1.77 21.84
N PRO A 101 5.56 1.88 21.95
CA PRO A 101 4.71 0.73 21.86
C PRO A 101 4.89 0.02 20.52
N SER A 102 5.23 -1.28 20.54
CA SER A 102 5.44 -2.07 19.32
C SER A 102 4.19 -2.13 18.43
N ALA A 103 3.02 -1.84 18.98
CA ALA A 103 1.78 -1.65 18.23
C ALA A 103 1.85 -0.49 17.20
N ILE A 104 2.73 0.49 17.38
CA ILE A 104 2.90 1.65 16.48
C ILE A 104 4.03 1.40 15.46
N GLU A 105 4.83 0.39 15.66
CA GLU A 105 6.00 0.06 14.83
C GLU A 105 5.59 -0.53 13.47
N ILE A 106 5.39 0.34 12.46
CA ILE A 106 4.96 -0.05 11.10
C ILE A 106 6.12 -0.46 10.18
N TRP A 107 7.35 -0.06 10.48
CA TRP A 107 8.55 -0.34 9.65
C TRP A 107 9.04 -1.78 9.77
N GLY A 108 8.69 -2.49 10.85
CA GLY A 108 8.95 -3.92 11.03
C GLY A 108 7.97 -4.83 10.28
N GLY A 109 7.00 -4.27 9.55
CA GLY A 109 5.91 -5.02 8.91
C GLY A 109 4.66 -5.10 9.80
N GLY A 110 3.81 -6.11 9.54
CA GLY A 110 2.57 -6.28 10.32
C GLY A 110 1.49 -5.25 9.96
N ILE A 111 1.13 -5.24 8.69
CA ILE A 111 0.02 -4.45 8.14
C ILE A 111 -0.97 -5.39 7.43
N ALA A 112 -2.26 -5.21 7.65
CA ALA A 112 -3.31 -6.04 7.07
C ALA A 112 -4.09 -5.28 6.00
N ILE A 113 -4.20 -5.86 4.81
CA ILE A 113 -4.92 -5.25 3.68
C ILE A 113 -6.40 -5.00 4.01
N HIS A 114 -7.04 -5.90 4.77
CA HIS A 114 -8.44 -5.73 5.17
C HIS A 114 -8.66 -4.47 5.99
N GLY A 115 -7.75 -4.15 6.91
CA GLY A 115 -7.81 -2.91 7.69
C GLY A 115 -7.64 -1.66 6.82
N ALA A 116 -6.73 -1.71 5.83
CA ALA A 116 -6.57 -0.63 4.87
C ALA A 116 -7.83 -0.38 4.05
N LEU A 117 -8.48 -1.44 3.56
CA LEU A 117 -9.70 -1.34 2.76
C LEU A 117 -10.88 -0.80 3.59
N ILE A 118 -11.07 -1.27 4.82
CA ILE A 118 -12.15 -0.82 5.70
C ILE A 118 -11.97 0.67 6.01
N MET A 119 -10.81 1.06 6.55
CA MET A 119 -10.57 2.44 6.94
C MET A 119 -10.46 3.38 5.75
N GLY A 120 -9.91 2.91 4.63
CA GLY A 120 -9.91 3.63 3.36
C GLY A 120 -11.32 3.93 2.89
N THR A 121 -12.21 2.93 2.87
CA THR A 121 -13.61 3.13 2.48
C THR A 121 -14.34 4.08 3.43
N LEU A 122 -14.16 3.92 4.74
CA LEU A 122 -14.76 4.82 5.74
C LEU A 122 -14.27 6.26 5.56
N SER A 123 -12.99 6.46 5.26
CA SER A 123 -12.43 7.80 5.02
C SER A 123 -13.04 8.44 3.77
N VAL A 124 -13.27 7.68 2.70
CA VAL A 124 -13.96 8.19 1.50
C VAL A 124 -15.41 8.57 1.81
N ILE A 125 -16.14 7.73 2.56
CA ILE A 125 -17.53 8.04 2.96
C ILE A 125 -17.58 9.34 3.78
N PHE A 126 -16.70 9.47 4.78
CA PHE A 126 -16.63 10.67 5.62
C PHE A 126 -16.28 11.91 4.81
N PHE A 127 -15.24 11.81 3.97
CA PHE A 127 -14.79 12.90 3.12
C PHE A 127 -15.88 13.37 2.13
N CYS A 128 -16.59 12.44 1.49
CA CYS A 128 -17.68 12.75 0.57
C CYS A 128 -18.82 13.50 1.28
N ARG A 129 -19.17 13.07 2.50
CA ARG A 129 -20.18 13.78 3.31
C ARG A 129 -19.74 15.18 3.71
N TRP A 130 -18.47 15.33 4.11
CA TRP A 130 -17.90 16.63 4.46
C TRP A 130 -17.86 17.60 3.27
N ARG A 131 -17.43 17.11 2.11
CA ARG A 131 -17.33 17.91 0.88
C ARG A 131 -18.67 18.05 0.13
N LYS A 132 -19.74 17.40 0.60
CA LYS A 132 -21.07 17.33 -0.03
C LYS A 132 -20.98 16.83 -1.47
N GLU A 133 -20.27 15.72 -1.66
CA GLU A 133 -20.12 15.01 -2.94
C GLU A 133 -20.78 13.63 -2.86
N SER A 134 -21.21 13.10 -4.02
CA SER A 134 -21.76 11.74 -4.08
C SER A 134 -20.66 10.71 -3.90
N PHE A 135 -20.82 9.83 -2.90
CA PHE A 135 -19.92 8.72 -2.66
C PHE A 135 -19.72 7.85 -3.89
N TRP A 136 -20.81 7.52 -4.60
CA TRP A 136 -20.75 6.66 -5.76
C TRP A 136 -19.97 7.29 -6.93
N ASN A 137 -20.12 8.58 -7.14
CA ASN A 137 -19.36 9.28 -8.17
C ASN A 137 -17.86 9.30 -7.86
N VAL A 138 -17.50 9.43 -6.58
CA VAL A 138 -16.09 9.41 -6.15
C VAL A 138 -15.51 8.00 -6.25
N ILE A 139 -16.24 6.96 -5.83
CA ILE A 139 -15.81 5.58 -5.98
C ILE A 139 -15.58 5.20 -7.45
N ASP A 140 -16.47 5.59 -8.34
CA ASP A 140 -16.35 5.31 -9.77
C ASP A 140 -15.07 5.88 -10.41
N VAL A 141 -14.54 6.99 -9.88
CA VAL A 141 -13.27 7.54 -10.36
C VAL A 141 -12.05 6.96 -9.65
N LEU A 142 -12.21 6.40 -8.44
CA LEU A 142 -11.13 5.78 -7.68
C LEU A 142 -10.89 4.32 -8.08
N VAL A 143 -11.95 3.54 -8.35
CA VAL A 143 -11.86 2.09 -8.62
C VAL A 143 -10.90 1.76 -9.78
N PRO A 144 -10.93 2.42 -10.95
CA PRO A 144 -9.97 2.16 -12.02
C PRO A 144 -8.51 2.39 -11.58
N SER A 145 -8.28 3.41 -10.77
CA SER A 145 -6.94 3.72 -10.25
C SER A 145 -6.46 2.70 -9.23
N VAL A 146 -7.37 2.20 -8.38
CA VAL A 146 -7.06 1.11 -7.43
C VAL A 146 -6.75 -0.18 -8.16
N ALA A 147 -7.54 -0.55 -9.17
CA ALA A 147 -7.30 -1.73 -9.99
C ALA A 147 -5.93 -1.67 -10.71
N LEU A 148 -5.60 -0.51 -11.29
CA LEU A 148 -4.29 -0.28 -11.90
C LEU A 148 -3.16 -0.35 -10.87
N GLY A 149 -3.36 0.22 -9.68
CA GLY A 149 -2.43 0.16 -8.57
C GLY A 149 -2.17 -1.27 -8.10
N GLN A 150 -3.20 -2.12 -8.05
CA GLN A 150 -3.06 -3.54 -7.74
C GLN A 150 -2.27 -4.28 -8.82
N ALA A 151 -2.54 -4.00 -10.10
CA ALA A 151 -1.81 -4.61 -11.22
C ALA A 151 -0.32 -4.26 -11.16
N ILE A 152 0.03 -2.99 -10.94
CA ILE A 152 1.43 -2.56 -10.77
C ILE A 152 2.04 -3.17 -9.50
N GLY A 153 1.30 -3.17 -8.40
CA GLY A 153 1.74 -3.72 -7.12
C GLY A 153 2.04 -5.21 -7.15
N SER A 154 1.34 -5.97 -8.00
CA SER A 154 1.56 -7.42 -8.17
C SER A 154 2.95 -7.76 -8.72
N TRP A 155 3.61 -6.85 -9.43
CA TRP A 155 5.01 -7.00 -9.86
C TRP A 155 5.99 -7.12 -8.69
N ARG A 156 5.63 -6.65 -7.50
CA ARG A 156 6.38 -6.89 -6.28
C ARG A 156 6.70 -8.37 -6.08
N ASN A 157 5.70 -9.22 -6.31
CA ASN A 157 5.85 -10.66 -6.11
C ASN A 157 6.93 -11.25 -7.04
N PHE A 158 7.01 -10.74 -8.27
CA PHE A 158 8.08 -11.11 -9.20
C PHE A 158 9.46 -10.70 -8.68
N PHE A 159 9.62 -9.45 -8.21
CA PHE A 159 10.92 -8.97 -7.69
C PHE A 159 11.34 -9.66 -6.40
N ASN A 160 10.37 -10.01 -5.55
CA ASN A 160 10.65 -10.71 -4.28
C ASN A 160 10.75 -12.24 -4.44
N ASN A 161 10.50 -12.79 -5.61
CA ASN A 161 10.36 -14.24 -5.84
C ASN A 161 9.30 -14.86 -4.90
N GLU A 162 8.16 -14.19 -4.76
CA GLU A 162 7.05 -14.61 -3.90
C GLU A 162 5.81 -14.93 -4.76
N ALA A 163 4.89 -15.73 -4.20
CA ALA A 163 3.58 -16.03 -4.79
C ALA A 163 3.61 -16.52 -6.25
N PHE A 164 4.62 -17.30 -6.60
CA PHE A 164 4.67 -18.00 -7.88
C PHE A 164 3.91 -19.33 -7.81
N GLY A 165 3.33 -19.74 -8.93
CA GLY A 165 2.60 -21.00 -9.05
C GLY A 165 3.51 -22.24 -8.99
N LEU A 166 2.90 -23.39 -8.80
CA LEU A 166 3.60 -24.67 -8.93
C LEU A 166 3.90 -24.95 -10.41
N PRO A 167 5.00 -25.68 -10.71
CA PRO A 167 5.27 -26.13 -12.07
C PRO A 167 4.08 -26.88 -12.64
N THR A 168 3.70 -26.55 -13.86
CA THR A 168 2.57 -27.16 -14.55
C THR A 168 2.97 -27.60 -15.95
N ASN A 169 2.36 -28.69 -16.41
CA ASN A 169 2.48 -29.16 -17.80
C ASN A 169 1.32 -28.66 -18.68
N LEU A 170 0.48 -27.77 -18.16
CA LEU A 170 -0.60 -27.16 -18.92
C LEU A 170 -0.03 -26.20 -19.97
N PRO A 171 -0.67 -26.09 -21.16
CA PRO A 171 -0.14 -25.31 -22.28
C PRO A 171 -0.27 -23.77 -22.11
N TRP A 172 -0.85 -23.29 -21.03
CA TRP A 172 -0.95 -21.84 -20.72
C TRP A 172 -0.29 -21.49 -19.41
#